data_77bc8f99e50975ef6315c0ed1edb58f6
#
_entry.id   77bc8f99e50975ef6315c0ed1edb58f6
#
_cell.length_a   1.000
_cell.length_b   1.000
_cell.length_c   1.000
_cell.angle_alpha   90.00
_cell.angle_beta   90.00
_cell.angle_gamma   90.00
#
_symmetry.space_group_name_H-M   'P 1'
#
loop_
_entity.id
_entity.type
_entity.pdbx_description
1 polymer ?
#
loop_
_entity_poly.entity_id
_entity_poly.type
_entity_poly.pdbx_seq_one_letter_code
_entity_poly.pdbx_strand_id
1 'polypeptide(L)'
;MPAMQTPWNLNSGAFYIPSSSTFVYSVYASSPNDFGLFLFDAYRSMTMESKFMLRALELAKQGCGNVSPNPLVGAVIVKDGRIIGEGFHETYGGLHAERNALLDCRTRGESASGADIYVTLEPCCHHGKQPPCTDALIEAGLRRVYVGSRDPNPLVSGKGIAILRSHGIEVEEQILREACDAMNVIFFHYIRTGLPFVLLKYAMSLDGKIACSNGASRWITGEQARRHVHETRNRYASVMVGINTVLADDPSLSCRIPGGRNPIRIVCDSSLRIPLHSALVQSASDIRTIIACCKAHSAEKRSALEQRGCEILVCGKAAQVDLAELFRRLGEKQIDSVLLEGGATLAWSALSLGLVNRVHAYIAPKLIGGVAAPSPLGGCGVKNPSDAFRLVKGKLSTLGSDLLLEGDLEVPFLSCGQDPTTSRSRTESPNKRPANHSRKEVV
;
A
#
# COMPACT_ATOMS: atom_id res chain seq x y z
N MET A 1 -22.85 -7.19 -40.30
CA MET A 1 -21.69 -6.77 -39.50
C MET A 1 -22.04 -7.09 -38.07
N PRO A 2 -21.38 -8.04 -37.37
CA PRO A 2 -21.64 -8.33 -35.99
C PRO A 2 -20.98 -7.27 -35.12
N ALA A 3 -21.74 -6.74 -34.15
CA ALA A 3 -21.28 -5.79 -33.17
C ALA A 3 -20.19 -6.43 -32.31
N MET A 4 -19.00 -5.82 -32.29
CA MET A 4 -17.96 -6.15 -31.32
C MET A 4 -18.50 -5.86 -29.90
N GLN A 5 -18.70 -6.93 -29.13
CA GLN A 5 -18.92 -6.80 -27.67
C GLN A 5 -17.65 -6.24 -27.03
N THR A 6 -17.76 -5.06 -26.45
CA THR A 6 -16.69 -4.45 -25.66
C THR A 6 -16.53 -5.22 -24.37
N PRO A 7 -15.31 -5.61 -23.95
CA PRO A 7 -15.07 -6.35 -22.71
C PRO A 7 -15.00 -5.44 -21.46
N TRP A 8 -15.73 -4.35 -21.43
CA TRP A 8 -15.61 -3.36 -20.34
C TRP A 8 -16.81 -3.41 -19.42
N ASN A 9 -16.60 -3.92 -18.23
CA ASN A 9 -17.55 -3.80 -17.13
C ASN A 9 -17.35 -2.44 -16.45
N LEU A 10 -18.15 -1.45 -16.85
CA LEU A 10 -18.04 -0.04 -16.44
C LEU A 10 -18.40 0.26 -14.97
N ASN A 11 -18.57 -0.76 -14.14
CA ASN A 11 -19.05 -0.59 -12.75
C ASN A 11 -17.97 -0.56 -11.68
N SER A 12 -16.68 -0.49 -12.01
CA SER A 12 -15.64 -0.44 -10.96
C SER A 12 -14.57 0.61 -11.23
N GLY A 13 -14.64 1.71 -10.50
CA GLY A 13 -13.49 2.50 -10.09
C GLY A 13 -12.92 3.50 -11.09
N ALA A 14 -12.80 4.73 -10.63
CA ALA A 14 -12.17 5.84 -11.31
C ALA A 14 -10.76 5.50 -11.82
N PHE A 15 -10.51 5.72 -13.12
CA PHE A 15 -9.19 5.69 -13.73
C PHE A 15 -8.52 7.06 -13.59
N TYR A 16 -7.29 7.09 -13.10
CA TYR A 16 -6.42 8.25 -13.14
C TYR A 16 -5.57 8.16 -14.42
N ILE A 17 -5.70 9.12 -15.33
CA ILE A 17 -4.85 9.27 -16.51
C ILE A 17 -3.94 10.46 -16.26
N PRO A 18 -2.62 10.28 -16.08
CA PRO A 18 -1.71 11.41 -16.00
C PRO A 18 -1.48 11.99 -17.39
N SER A 19 -1.78 13.27 -17.57
CA SER A 19 -1.31 14.03 -18.72
C SER A 19 -0.02 14.76 -18.36
N SER A 20 0.94 14.80 -19.29
CA SER A 20 2.24 15.48 -19.18
C SER A 20 2.13 17.01 -19.22
N SER A 21 1.04 17.60 -18.77
CA SER A 21 0.86 19.01 -18.57
C SER A 21 -0.05 19.25 -17.38
N THR A 22 0.35 20.18 -16.54
CA THR A 22 -0.24 20.64 -15.28
C THR A 22 -1.70 21.07 -15.39
N PHE A 23 -2.63 20.13 -15.57
CA PHE A 23 -4.06 20.38 -15.44
C PHE A 23 -4.72 19.25 -14.67
N VAL A 24 -4.98 19.51 -13.39
CA VAL A 24 -5.89 18.70 -12.58
C VAL A 24 -7.31 19.03 -13.07
N TYR A 25 -7.88 18.19 -13.94
CA TYR A 25 -9.30 18.27 -14.26
C TYR A 25 -10.10 17.58 -13.17
N SER A 26 -10.65 18.39 -12.27
CA SER A 26 -11.81 17.98 -11.47
C SER A 26 -13.02 17.97 -12.42
N VAL A 27 -13.34 16.82 -12.99
CA VAL A 27 -14.49 16.68 -13.89
C VAL A 27 -15.71 16.34 -13.06
N TYR A 28 -16.58 17.31 -12.85
CA TYR A 28 -17.97 17.07 -12.50
C TYR A 28 -18.69 16.64 -13.78
N ALA A 29 -18.81 15.34 -14.00
CA ALA A 29 -19.68 14.82 -15.04
C ALA A 29 -21.14 14.98 -14.60
N SER A 30 -21.93 15.71 -15.37
CA SER A 30 -23.35 15.95 -15.11
C SER A 30 -24.22 14.71 -15.38
N SER A 31 -23.68 13.68 -16.05
CA SER A 31 -24.36 12.40 -16.25
C SER A 31 -23.38 11.22 -16.43
N PRO A 32 -23.79 9.96 -16.17
CA PRO A 32 -22.97 8.77 -16.41
C PRO A 32 -22.56 8.57 -17.87
N ASN A 33 -23.34 9.08 -18.82
CA ASN A 33 -23.08 8.97 -20.26
C ASN A 33 -21.93 9.89 -20.71
N ASP A 34 -21.80 11.08 -20.14
CA ASP A 34 -20.76 12.06 -20.47
C ASP A 34 -19.37 11.56 -20.00
N PHE A 35 -19.33 10.84 -18.89
CA PHE A 35 -18.09 10.26 -18.36
C PHE A 35 -17.57 9.13 -19.26
N GLY A 36 -18.44 8.29 -19.79
CA GLY A 36 -18.09 7.23 -20.72
C GLY A 36 -17.51 7.74 -22.03
N LEU A 37 -18.09 8.81 -22.60
CA LEU A 37 -17.58 9.44 -23.83
C LEU A 37 -16.19 10.08 -23.61
N PHE A 38 -16.00 10.79 -22.49
CA PHE A 38 -14.74 11.44 -22.17
C PHE A 38 -13.59 10.42 -21.99
N LEU A 39 -13.83 9.31 -21.29
CA LEU A 39 -12.86 8.23 -21.15
C LEU A 39 -12.53 7.56 -22.51
N PHE A 40 -13.53 7.42 -23.37
CA PHE A 40 -13.35 6.84 -24.71
C PHE A 40 -12.51 7.75 -25.61
N ASP A 41 -12.73 9.07 -25.56
CA ASP A 41 -11.94 10.03 -26.31
C ASP A 41 -10.51 10.16 -25.77
N ALA A 42 -10.34 10.15 -24.44
CA ALA A 42 -9.02 10.11 -23.81
C ALA A 42 -8.22 8.85 -24.20
N TYR A 43 -8.87 7.67 -24.22
CA TYR A 43 -8.26 6.43 -24.67
C TYR A 43 -7.90 6.47 -26.15
N ARG A 44 -8.74 7.09 -27.01
CA ARG A 44 -8.46 7.26 -28.44
C ARG A 44 -7.24 8.13 -28.71
N SER A 45 -7.04 9.17 -27.92
CA SER A 45 -5.91 10.10 -28.06
C SER A 45 -4.59 9.57 -27.51
N MET A 46 -4.60 8.44 -26.79
CA MET A 46 -3.38 7.83 -26.25
C MET A 46 -2.51 7.21 -27.35
N THR A 47 -1.18 7.26 -27.13
CA THR A 47 -0.23 6.53 -27.99
C THR A 47 -0.44 5.01 -27.90
N MET A 48 0.03 4.28 -28.89
CA MET A 48 -0.06 2.81 -28.87
C MET A 48 0.72 2.21 -27.70
N GLU A 49 1.89 2.78 -27.38
CA GLU A 49 2.73 2.37 -26.27
C GLU A 49 1.98 2.50 -24.94
N SER A 50 1.27 3.61 -24.74
CA SER A 50 0.44 3.82 -23.55
C SER A 50 -0.71 2.80 -23.46
N LYS A 51 -1.33 2.42 -24.57
CA LYS A 51 -2.42 1.41 -24.59
C LYS A 51 -1.92 0.02 -24.19
N PHE A 52 -0.76 -0.40 -24.70
CA PHE A 52 -0.18 -1.70 -24.33
C PHE A 52 0.32 -1.71 -22.88
N MET A 53 0.87 -0.60 -22.40
CA MET A 53 1.25 -0.48 -20.98
C MET A 53 0.03 -0.47 -20.05
N LEU A 54 -1.10 0.15 -20.46
CA LEU A 54 -2.36 0.04 -19.69
C LEU A 54 -2.82 -1.41 -19.61
N ARG A 55 -2.72 -2.17 -20.71
CA ARG A 55 -3.06 -3.59 -20.71
C ARG A 55 -2.15 -4.38 -19.76
N ALA A 56 -0.84 -4.10 -19.73
CA ALA A 56 0.08 -4.70 -18.78
C ALA A 56 -0.28 -4.35 -17.32
N LEU A 57 -0.72 -3.11 -17.04
CA LEU A 57 -1.21 -2.70 -15.73
C LEU A 57 -2.50 -3.44 -15.30
N GLU A 58 -3.42 -3.71 -16.25
CA GLU A 58 -4.61 -4.51 -15.97
C GLU A 58 -4.28 -5.95 -15.60
N LEU A 59 -3.34 -6.54 -16.33
CA LEU A 59 -2.83 -7.90 -16.03
C LEU A 59 -2.16 -7.93 -14.65
N ALA A 60 -1.32 -6.95 -14.34
CA ALA A 60 -0.64 -6.87 -13.05
C ALA A 60 -1.60 -6.89 -11.85
N LYS A 61 -2.78 -6.26 -11.97
CA LYS A 61 -3.82 -6.25 -10.92
C LYS A 61 -4.32 -7.65 -10.55
N GLN A 62 -4.27 -8.61 -11.47
CA GLN A 62 -4.73 -9.98 -11.22
C GLN A 62 -3.87 -10.72 -10.20
N GLY A 63 -2.59 -10.33 -10.04
CA GLY A 63 -1.71 -10.85 -8.98
C GLY A 63 -2.03 -10.33 -7.58
N CYS A 64 -2.98 -9.39 -7.46
CA CYS A 64 -3.31 -8.76 -6.18
C CYS A 64 -3.74 -9.78 -5.13
N GLY A 65 -3.12 -9.73 -3.95
CA GLY A 65 -3.37 -10.66 -2.85
C GLY A 65 -2.46 -11.90 -2.84
N ASN A 66 -1.81 -12.27 -3.95
CA ASN A 66 -1.07 -13.54 -4.07
C ASN A 66 0.45 -13.38 -4.18
N VAL A 67 0.94 -12.18 -4.52
CA VAL A 67 2.37 -11.98 -4.83
C VAL A 67 3.20 -11.42 -3.67
N SER A 68 2.57 -10.83 -2.62
CA SER A 68 3.29 -10.22 -1.50
C SER A 68 4.35 -11.17 -0.91
N PRO A 69 5.58 -10.69 -0.63
CA PRO A 69 6.07 -9.31 -0.70
C PRO A 69 6.61 -8.88 -2.09
N ASN A 70 6.41 -9.67 -3.15
CA ASN A 70 6.81 -9.31 -4.51
C ASN A 70 5.93 -8.21 -5.11
N PRO A 71 6.42 -7.46 -6.13
CA PRO A 71 5.62 -6.46 -6.80
C PRO A 71 4.53 -7.06 -7.68
N LEU A 72 3.49 -6.25 -7.93
CA LEU A 72 2.50 -6.51 -8.97
C LEU A 72 3.12 -6.16 -10.33
N VAL A 73 3.34 -7.14 -11.18
CA VAL A 73 3.93 -6.95 -12.50
C VAL A 73 3.06 -7.58 -13.56
N GLY A 74 2.89 -6.87 -14.68
CA GLY A 74 2.25 -7.37 -15.89
C GLY A 74 3.13 -7.12 -17.09
N ALA A 75 3.02 -7.99 -18.07
CA ALA A 75 3.77 -7.92 -19.31
C ALA A 75 2.91 -8.26 -20.53
N VAL A 76 3.12 -7.53 -21.64
CA VAL A 76 2.44 -7.72 -22.91
C VAL A 76 3.45 -7.75 -24.04
N ILE A 77 3.45 -8.82 -24.85
CA ILE A 77 4.31 -8.96 -26.02
C ILE A 77 3.52 -8.57 -27.26
N VAL A 78 4.10 -7.68 -28.07
CA VAL A 78 3.45 -7.10 -29.26
C VAL A 78 4.31 -7.30 -30.48
N LYS A 79 3.72 -7.77 -31.58
CA LYS A 79 4.36 -7.86 -32.89
C LYS A 79 3.42 -7.32 -33.96
N ASP A 80 3.92 -6.45 -34.82
CA ASP A 80 3.14 -5.82 -35.89
C ASP A 80 1.84 -5.18 -35.39
N GLY A 81 1.88 -4.51 -34.23
CA GLY A 81 0.73 -3.85 -33.61
C GLY A 81 -0.28 -4.80 -32.96
N ARG A 82 -0.06 -6.11 -32.94
CA ARG A 82 -0.93 -7.16 -32.39
C ARG A 82 -0.31 -7.77 -31.13
N ILE A 83 -1.11 -7.95 -30.07
CA ILE A 83 -0.72 -8.69 -28.87
C ILE A 83 -0.58 -10.18 -29.21
N ILE A 84 0.60 -10.73 -28.98
CA ILE A 84 0.93 -12.14 -29.24
C ILE A 84 1.22 -12.94 -27.97
N GLY A 85 1.37 -12.26 -26.80
CA GLY A 85 1.54 -12.91 -25.51
C GLY A 85 1.23 -11.96 -24.37
N GLU A 86 0.66 -12.49 -23.30
CA GLU A 86 0.28 -11.74 -22.11
C GLU A 86 0.68 -12.53 -20.85
N GLY A 87 1.08 -11.83 -19.81
CA GLY A 87 1.42 -12.47 -18.55
C GLY A 87 1.43 -11.50 -17.38
N PHE A 88 1.28 -12.03 -16.19
CA PHE A 88 1.45 -11.30 -14.95
C PHE A 88 2.12 -12.18 -13.90
N HIS A 89 2.65 -11.58 -12.85
CA HIS A 89 3.17 -12.33 -11.70
C HIS A 89 1.99 -12.85 -10.89
N GLU A 90 1.75 -14.15 -10.91
CA GLU A 90 0.52 -14.77 -10.38
C GLU A 90 0.62 -15.04 -8.87
N THR A 91 1.75 -15.57 -8.43
CA THR A 91 1.95 -15.99 -7.03
C THR A 91 3.40 -15.80 -6.59
N TYR A 92 3.60 -15.54 -5.30
CA TYR A 92 4.93 -15.43 -4.70
C TYR A 92 5.79 -16.67 -4.96
N GLY A 93 6.96 -16.48 -5.57
CA GLY A 93 7.90 -17.54 -5.94
C GLY A 93 7.60 -18.25 -7.27
N GLY A 94 6.44 -17.95 -7.90
CA GLY A 94 6.12 -18.41 -9.25
C GLY A 94 6.84 -17.61 -10.34
N LEU A 95 6.51 -17.89 -11.60
CA LEU A 95 7.08 -17.20 -12.76
C LEU A 95 6.76 -15.70 -12.71
N HIS A 96 7.72 -14.89 -13.17
CA HIS A 96 7.52 -13.47 -13.35
C HIS A 96 6.68 -13.18 -14.60
N ALA A 97 6.12 -11.96 -14.68
CA ALA A 97 5.21 -11.55 -15.74
C ALA A 97 5.78 -11.76 -17.14
N GLU A 98 7.07 -11.43 -17.34
CA GLU A 98 7.76 -11.54 -18.62
C GLU A 98 7.83 -13.00 -19.08
N ARG A 99 8.15 -13.91 -18.13
CA ARG A 99 8.23 -15.36 -18.42
C ARG A 99 6.86 -15.95 -18.71
N ASN A 100 5.80 -15.50 -17.99
CA ASN A 100 4.42 -15.89 -18.27
C ASN A 100 3.96 -15.37 -19.64
N ALA A 101 4.31 -14.13 -20.02
CA ALA A 101 4.01 -13.59 -21.34
C ALA A 101 4.72 -14.35 -22.47
N LEU A 102 5.98 -14.75 -22.27
CA LEU A 102 6.73 -15.60 -23.22
C LEU A 102 6.12 -17.00 -23.32
N LEU A 103 5.66 -17.56 -22.22
CA LEU A 103 4.97 -18.86 -22.22
C LEU A 103 3.64 -18.79 -22.96
N ASP A 104 2.83 -17.78 -22.72
CA ASP A 104 1.57 -17.56 -23.41
C ASP A 104 1.79 -17.37 -24.93
N CYS A 105 2.81 -16.58 -25.32
CA CYS A 105 3.21 -16.39 -26.71
C CYS A 105 3.50 -17.76 -27.39
N ARG A 106 4.29 -18.60 -26.77
CA ARG A 106 4.59 -19.97 -27.29
C ARG A 106 3.34 -20.84 -27.34
N THR A 107 2.49 -20.78 -26.35
CA THR A 107 1.24 -21.57 -26.28
C THR A 107 0.27 -21.17 -27.40
N ARG A 108 0.28 -19.92 -27.81
CA ARG A 108 -0.47 -19.42 -28.97
C ARG A 108 0.17 -19.80 -30.32
N GLY A 109 1.31 -20.47 -30.31
CA GLY A 109 2.06 -20.83 -31.54
C GLY A 109 2.79 -19.63 -32.17
N GLU A 110 3.00 -18.55 -31.41
CA GLU A 110 3.64 -17.32 -31.86
C GLU A 110 5.12 -17.28 -31.49
N SER A 111 5.89 -16.46 -32.21
CA SER A 111 7.33 -16.24 -31.95
C SER A 111 7.58 -14.82 -31.45
N ALA A 112 8.18 -14.72 -30.27
CA ALA A 112 8.58 -13.43 -29.69
C ALA A 112 9.79 -12.79 -30.38
N SER A 113 10.49 -13.50 -31.25
CA SER A 113 11.67 -12.98 -31.96
C SER A 113 11.30 -11.74 -32.80
N GLY A 114 12.01 -10.65 -32.59
CA GLY A 114 11.78 -9.35 -33.22
C GLY A 114 10.53 -8.59 -32.70
N ALA A 115 9.84 -9.11 -31.70
CA ALA A 115 8.69 -8.46 -31.05
C ALA A 115 9.14 -7.41 -30.02
N ASP A 116 8.20 -6.58 -29.61
CA ASP A 116 8.33 -5.63 -28.50
C ASP A 116 7.64 -6.17 -27.25
N ILE A 117 8.14 -5.87 -26.05
CA ILE A 117 7.46 -6.18 -24.80
C ILE A 117 7.22 -4.92 -23.96
N TYR A 118 6.05 -4.82 -23.37
CA TYR A 118 5.66 -3.79 -22.41
C TYR A 118 5.60 -4.42 -21.02
N VAL A 119 6.38 -3.93 -20.08
CA VAL A 119 6.44 -4.46 -18.70
C VAL A 119 6.31 -3.32 -17.70
N THR A 120 5.45 -3.51 -16.69
CA THR A 120 5.12 -2.45 -15.73
C THR A 120 6.25 -2.10 -14.77
N LEU A 121 7.26 -3.00 -14.62
CA LEU A 121 8.44 -2.81 -13.76
C LEU A 121 9.69 -3.28 -14.50
N GLU A 122 10.84 -2.67 -14.19
CA GLU A 122 12.15 -3.06 -14.73
C GLU A 122 12.41 -4.56 -14.58
N PRO A 123 12.74 -5.28 -15.68
CA PRO A 123 13.05 -6.72 -15.64
C PRO A 123 14.22 -7.03 -14.71
N CYS A 124 14.03 -8.03 -13.85
CA CYS A 124 15.07 -8.46 -12.91
C CYS A 124 16.29 -9.06 -13.62
N CYS A 125 17.49 -8.77 -13.05
CA CYS A 125 18.78 -9.20 -13.59
C CYS A 125 19.62 -10.04 -12.60
N HIS A 126 19.02 -10.51 -11.52
CA HIS A 126 19.66 -11.34 -10.50
C HIS A 126 18.94 -12.66 -10.33
N HIS A 127 19.67 -13.68 -9.90
CA HIS A 127 19.09 -14.96 -9.52
C HIS A 127 18.44 -14.82 -8.14
N GLY A 128 17.13 -14.92 -8.12
CA GLY A 128 16.33 -15.02 -6.91
C GLY A 128 15.72 -16.42 -6.78
N LYS A 129 14.41 -16.50 -6.51
CA LYS A 129 13.66 -17.78 -6.61
C LYS A 129 13.49 -18.24 -8.05
N GLN A 130 13.58 -17.32 -9.00
CA GLN A 130 13.51 -17.55 -10.44
C GLN A 130 14.80 -17.05 -11.10
N PRO A 131 15.19 -17.61 -12.26
CA PRO A 131 16.27 -17.07 -13.07
C PRO A 131 15.94 -15.65 -13.57
N PRO A 132 16.94 -14.81 -13.92
CA PRO A 132 16.73 -13.44 -14.37
C PRO A 132 15.76 -13.36 -15.55
N CYS A 133 14.87 -12.35 -15.54
CA CYS A 133 13.98 -12.07 -16.67
C CYS A 133 14.75 -11.52 -17.85
N THR A 134 15.83 -10.75 -17.62
CA THR A 134 16.71 -10.24 -18.68
C THR A 134 17.20 -11.37 -19.58
N ASP A 135 17.63 -12.49 -19.02
CA ASP A 135 18.13 -13.63 -19.79
C ASP A 135 17.03 -14.21 -20.69
N ALA A 136 15.81 -14.39 -20.15
CA ALA A 136 14.69 -14.90 -20.94
C ALA A 136 14.28 -13.98 -22.09
N LEU A 137 14.38 -12.65 -21.90
CA LEU A 137 14.06 -11.65 -22.92
C LEU A 137 15.14 -11.65 -24.04
N ILE A 138 16.42 -11.80 -23.67
CA ILE A 138 17.54 -11.90 -24.61
C ILE A 138 17.42 -13.19 -25.43
N GLU A 139 17.23 -14.34 -24.76
CA GLU A 139 17.05 -15.64 -25.43
C GLU A 139 15.86 -15.67 -26.39
N ALA A 140 14.78 -14.95 -26.05
CA ALA A 140 13.59 -14.84 -26.88
C ALA A 140 13.83 -13.97 -28.13
N GLY A 141 14.94 -13.23 -28.22
CA GLY A 141 15.29 -12.37 -29.35
C GLY A 141 14.34 -11.19 -29.51
N LEU A 142 13.91 -10.58 -28.40
CA LEU A 142 13.07 -9.38 -28.45
C LEU A 142 13.82 -8.19 -29.07
N ARG A 143 13.11 -7.36 -29.79
CA ARG A 143 13.65 -6.16 -30.41
C ARG A 143 13.72 -5.01 -29.42
N ARG A 144 12.64 -4.78 -28.66
CA ARG A 144 12.50 -3.62 -27.77
C ARG A 144 11.75 -3.98 -26.48
N VAL A 145 12.14 -3.32 -25.40
CA VAL A 145 11.50 -3.41 -24.08
C VAL A 145 11.02 -2.02 -23.64
N TYR A 146 9.72 -1.89 -23.42
CA TYR A 146 9.11 -0.70 -22.83
C TYR A 146 8.90 -0.93 -21.34
N VAL A 147 9.48 -0.08 -20.49
CA VAL A 147 9.48 -0.19 -19.03
C VAL A 147 8.61 0.90 -18.42
N GLY A 148 7.69 0.54 -17.54
CA GLY A 148 6.87 1.48 -16.77
C GLY A 148 7.68 2.17 -15.67
N SER A 149 8.00 1.45 -14.61
CA SER A 149 8.79 1.93 -13.46
C SER A 149 10.16 1.28 -13.40
N ARG A 150 11.17 2.01 -12.90
CA ARG A 150 12.42 1.39 -12.46
C ARG A 150 12.21 0.65 -11.15
N ASP A 151 12.90 -0.47 -10.99
CA ASP A 151 12.92 -1.19 -9.72
C ASP A 151 13.76 -0.39 -8.69
N PRO A 152 13.22 -0.04 -7.51
CA PRO A 152 13.98 0.64 -6.46
C PRO A 152 14.99 -0.26 -5.74
N ASN A 153 14.97 -1.58 -5.99
CA ASN A 153 15.90 -2.53 -5.39
C ASN A 153 17.33 -2.25 -5.88
N PRO A 154 18.30 -1.95 -5.00
CA PRO A 154 19.69 -1.69 -5.41
C PRO A 154 20.36 -2.84 -6.18
N LEU A 155 19.84 -4.07 -6.07
CA LEU A 155 20.31 -5.22 -6.83
C LEU A 155 19.88 -5.17 -8.29
N VAL A 156 18.81 -4.45 -8.62
CA VAL A 156 18.21 -4.36 -9.96
C VAL A 156 18.38 -2.98 -10.57
N SER A 157 18.06 -1.95 -9.83
CA SER A 157 17.91 -0.54 -10.26
C SER A 157 18.85 -0.11 -11.38
N GLY A 158 18.34 -0.01 -12.61
CA GLY A 158 19.06 0.37 -13.83
C GLY A 158 19.96 -0.71 -14.42
N LYS A 159 20.25 -1.80 -13.70
CA LYS A 159 21.13 -2.88 -14.16
C LYS A 159 20.45 -3.79 -15.19
N GLY A 160 19.17 -4.11 -14.98
CA GLY A 160 18.39 -4.88 -15.94
C GLY A 160 18.32 -4.19 -17.30
N ILE A 161 18.03 -2.89 -17.28
CA ILE A 161 18.03 -2.04 -18.49
C ILE A 161 19.40 -2.00 -19.17
N ALA A 162 20.48 -1.84 -18.38
CA ALA A 162 21.84 -1.82 -18.92
C ALA A 162 22.22 -3.14 -19.59
N ILE A 163 21.86 -4.28 -19.00
CA ILE A 163 22.10 -5.61 -19.58
C ILE A 163 21.34 -5.77 -20.90
N LEU A 164 20.08 -5.43 -20.97
CA LEU A 164 19.28 -5.52 -22.19
C LEU A 164 19.90 -4.69 -23.31
N ARG A 165 20.27 -3.43 -23.02
CA ARG A 165 20.94 -2.54 -23.99
C ARG A 165 22.29 -3.07 -24.48
N SER A 166 23.08 -3.68 -23.60
CA SER A 166 24.39 -4.27 -23.97
C SER A 166 24.26 -5.46 -24.92
N HIS A 167 23.08 -6.11 -24.96
CA HIS A 167 22.77 -7.20 -25.89
C HIS A 167 21.99 -6.74 -27.14
N GLY A 168 21.97 -5.42 -27.40
CA GLY A 168 21.37 -4.85 -28.60
C GLY A 168 19.85 -4.69 -28.55
N ILE A 169 19.22 -4.88 -27.40
CA ILE A 169 17.78 -4.66 -27.23
C ILE A 169 17.54 -3.18 -26.93
N GLU A 170 16.68 -2.55 -27.70
CA GLU A 170 16.26 -1.17 -27.42
C GLU A 170 15.42 -1.12 -26.14
N VAL A 171 15.65 -0.12 -25.27
CA VAL A 171 14.86 0.05 -24.04
C VAL A 171 14.35 1.46 -23.93
N GLU A 172 13.02 1.60 -23.88
CA GLU A 172 12.30 2.83 -23.57
C GLU A 172 11.73 2.77 -22.15
N GLU A 173 11.93 3.84 -21.39
CA GLU A 173 11.61 3.89 -19.96
C GLU A 173 10.49 4.90 -19.67
N GLN A 174 9.85 4.76 -18.49
CA GLN A 174 8.88 5.71 -17.93
C GLN A 174 7.54 5.75 -18.68
N ILE A 175 7.15 4.66 -19.36
CA ILE A 175 5.84 4.57 -20.01
C ILE A 175 4.75 4.42 -18.94
N LEU A 176 3.90 5.42 -18.80
CA LEU A 176 2.88 5.52 -17.72
C LEU A 176 3.47 5.32 -16.31
N ARG A 177 4.67 5.87 -16.06
CA ARG A 177 5.43 5.70 -14.83
C ARG A 177 4.60 5.94 -13.57
N GLU A 178 3.85 7.04 -13.51
CA GLU A 178 3.07 7.37 -12.31
C GLU A 178 2.02 6.31 -11.97
N ALA A 179 1.38 5.71 -12.99
CA ALA A 179 0.43 4.63 -12.78
C ALA A 179 1.12 3.33 -12.32
N CYS A 180 2.29 3.02 -12.88
CA CYS A 180 3.10 1.88 -12.48
C CYS A 180 3.66 2.04 -11.05
N ASP A 181 4.14 3.24 -10.69
CA ASP A 181 4.61 3.56 -9.33
C ASP A 181 3.45 3.44 -8.31
N ALA A 182 2.28 3.99 -8.63
CA ALA A 182 1.10 3.94 -7.77
C ALA A 182 0.61 2.50 -7.50
N MET A 183 0.76 1.60 -8.49
CA MET A 183 0.42 0.19 -8.33
C MET A 183 1.32 -0.50 -7.31
N ASN A 184 2.60 -0.17 -7.29
CA ASN A 184 3.64 -0.83 -6.51
C ASN A 184 4.12 -0.04 -5.29
N VAL A 185 3.33 0.92 -4.79
CA VAL A 185 3.69 1.77 -3.65
C VAL A 185 4.08 0.95 -2.40
N ILE A 186 3.39 -0.18 -2.15
CA ILE A 186 3.68 -1.10 -1.03
C ILE A 186 5.08 -1.70 -1.21
N PHE A 187 5.34 -2.32 -2.36
CA PHE A 187 6.63 -2.92 -2.66
C PHE A 187 7.76 -1.88 -2.61
N PHE A 188 7.55 -0.70 -3.21
CA PHE A 188 8.55 0.37 -3.23
C PHE A 188 8.90 0.89 -1.82
N HIS A 189 7.91 1.00 -0.95
CA HIS A 189 8.15 1.35 0.44
C HIS A 189 8.94 0.25 1.16
N TYR A 190 8.45 -0.99 1.07
CA TYR A 190 9.06 -2.13 1.76
C TYR A 190 10.50 -2.37 1.33
N ILE A 191 10.79 -2.37 0.02
CA ILE A 191 12.15 -2.64 -0.47
C ILE A 191 13.16 -1.55 -0.10
N ARG A 192 12.70 -0.29 0.06
CA ARG A 192 13.55 0.84 0.46
C ARG A 192 13.79 0.91 1.96
N THR A 193 12.83 0.52 2.77
CA THR A 193 12.85 0.76 4.22
C THR A 193 12.98 -0.51 5.05
N GLY A 194 12.63 -1.67 4.50
CA GLY A 194 12.49 -2.92 5.26
C GLY A 194 11.27 -2.93 6.19
N LEU A 195 10.46 -1.86 6.20
CA LEU A 195 9.27 -1.73 7.05
C LEU A 195 7.99 -1.93 6.25
N PRO A 196 6.91 -2.46 6.87
CA PRO A 196 5.60 -2.55 6.23
C PRO A 196 5.06 -1.17 5.82
N PHE A 197 4.41 -1.11 4.66
CA PHE A 197 3.59 0.05 4.29
C PHE A 197 2.29 0.05 5.09
N VAL A 198 1.98 1.13 5.79
CA VAL A 198 0.84 1.22 6.70
C VAL A 198 -0.27 2.08 6.12
N LEU A 199 -1.44 1.46 5.92
CA LEU A 199 -2.68 2.15 5.61
C LEU A 199 -3.53 2.25 6.89
N LEU A 200 -3.76 3.45 7.37
CA LEU A 200 -4.76 3.70 8.42
C LEU A 200 -6.15 3.84 7.77
N LYS A 201 -7.06 2.94 8.15
CA LYS A 201 -8.44 2.96 7.67
C LYS A 201 -9.40 3.17 8.83
N TYR A 202 -10.34 4.09 8.65
CA TYR A 202 -11.48 4.22 9.55
C TYR A 202 -12.78 4.53 8.79
N ALA A 203 -13.92 4.20 9.42
CA ALA A 203 -15.23 4.56 8.92
C ALA A 203 -15.95 5.39 10.00
N MET A 204 -16.46 6.54 9.62
CA MET A 204 -17.10 7.48 10.54
C MET A 204 -18.36 8.09 9.96
N SER A 205 -19.20 8.65 10.84
CA SER A 205 -20.28 9.56 10.46
C SER A 205 -19.73 10.91 9.98
N LEU A 206 -20.59 11.72 9.37
CA LEU A 206 -20.21 13.06 8.89
C LEU A 206 -19.71 13.97 10.03
N ASP A 207 -20.22 13.78 11.24
CA ASP A 207 -19.78 14.46 12.46
C ASP A 207 -18.63 13.75 13.20
N GLY A 208 -17.90 12.83 12.52
CA GLY A 208 -16.65 12.24 12.99
C GLY A 208 -16.79 11.16 14.06
N LYS A 209 -17.91 10.41 14.11
CA LYS A 209 -18.14 9.36 15.11
C LYS A 209 -17.98 7.96 14.50
N ILE A 210 -17.28 7.08 15.23
CA ILE A 210 -17.06 5.66 14.83
C ILE A 210 -18.00 4.68 15.53
N ALA A 211 -18.74 5.14 16.54
CA ALA A 211 -19.79 4.43 17.23
C ALA A 211 -20.73 5.40 17.94
N CYS A 212 -21.91 4.94 18.34
CA CYS A 212 -22.79 5.66 19.24
C CYS A 212 -22.23 5.71 20.67
N SER A 213 -22.79 6.52 21.55
CA SER A 213 -22.35 6.64 22.96
C SER A 213 -22.49 5.35 23.77
N ASN A 214 -23.38 4.43 23.38
CA ASN A 214 -23.55 3.11 23.96
C ASN A 214 -22.62 2.04 23.33
N GLY A 215 -21.73 2.41 22.40
CA GLY A 215 -20.81 1.50 21.71
C GLY A 215 -21.36 0.84 20.44
N ALA A 216 -22.62 1.04 20.07
CA ALA A 216 -23.16 0.48 18.83
C ALA A 216 -22.47 1.10 17.60
N SER A 217 -21.84 0.25 16.77
CA SER A 217 -21.01 0.64 15.62
C SER A 217 -21.49 0.09 14.27
N ARG A 218 -22.48 -0.81 14.26
CA ARG A 218 -22.94 -1.51 13.04
C ARG A 218 -24.31 -1.02 12.59
N TRP A 219 -24.48 -0.49 11.33
CA TRP A 219 -23.44 -0.19 10.34
C TRP A 219 -23.38 1.32 10.12
N ILE A 220 -22.19 1.90 10.22
CA ILE A 220 -21.99 3.32 9.94
C ILE A 220 -22.05 3.54 8.43
N THR A 221 -21.20 2.83 7.67
CA THR A 221 -21.11 2.94 6.21
C THR A 221 -21.93 1.88 5.48
N GLY A 222 -22.27 2.14 4.23
CA GLY A 222 -23.04 1.28 3.36
C GLY A 222 -22.27 0.06 2.83
N GLU A 223 -22.97 -0.74 2.01
CA GLU A 223 -22.44 -2.00 1.50
C GLU A 223 -21.26 -1.83 0.56
N GLN A 224 -21.31 -0.84 -0.33
CA GLN A 224 -20.24 -0.59 -1.30
C GLN A 224 -18.92 -0.20 -0.60
N ALA A 225 -19.00 0.64 0.45
CA ALA A 225 -17.84 0.99 1.27
C ALA A 225 -17.28 -0.26 1.99
N ARG A 226 -18.14 -1.12 2.55
CA ARG A 226 -17.70 -2.37 3.19
C ARG A 226 -17.07 -3.34 2.20
N ARG A 227 -17.59 -3.45 0.96
CA ARG A 227 -16.98 -4.24 -0.11
C ARG A 227 -15.58 -3.74 -0.44
N HIS A 228 -15.41 -2.44 -0.62
CA HIS A 228 -14.10 -1.81 -0.86
C HIS A 228 -13.09 -2.09 0.28
N VAL A 229 -13.55 -2.14 1.54
CA VAL A 229 -12.70 -2.57 2.67
C VAL A 229 -12.23 -4.01 2.49
N HIS A 230 -13.08 -4.93 2.00
CA HIS A 230 -12.66 -6.31 1.74
C HIS A 230 -11.68 -6.42 0.55
N GLU A 231 -11.82 -5.60 -0.47
CA GLU A 231 -10.85 -5.46 -1.57
C GLU A 231 -9.50 -4.96 -1.03
N THR A 232 -9.54 -3.99 -0.12
CA THR A 232 -8.33 -3.51 0.58
C THR A 232 -7.70 -4.61 1.44
N ARG A 233 -8.47 -5.41 2.17
CA ARG A 233 -7.96 -6.57 2.94
C ARG A 233 -7.31 -7.62 2.05
N ASN A 234 -7.83 -7.84 0.83
CA ASN A 234 -7.20 -8.72 -0.15
C ASN A 234 -5.83 -8.22 -0.58
N ARG A 235 -5.69 -6.91 -0.74
CA ARG A 235 -4.44 -6.27 -1.23
C ARG A 235 -3.33 -6.26 -0.17
N TYR A 236 -3.65 -6.00 1.09
CA TYR A 236 -2.66 -5.84 2.17
C TYR A 236 -2.27 -7.19 2.77
N ALA A 237 -0.97 -7.38 3.07
CA ALA A 237 -0.46 -8.64 3.64
C ALA A 237 -1.09 -8.94 4.99
N SER A 238 -1.35 -7.89 5.79
CA SER A 238 -1.93 -8.05 7.13
C SER A 238 -2.97 -7.00 7.46
N VAL A 239 -3.83 -7.33 8.43
CA VAL A 239 -4.78 -6.41 9.08
C VAL A 239 -4.47 -6.34 10.57
N MET A 240 -4.42 -5.13 11.13
CA MET A 240 -4.06 -4.89 12.53
C MET A 240 -5.17 -4.16 13.27
N VAL A 241 -5.45 -4.61 14.50
CA VAL A 241 -6.36 -3.96 15.43
C VAL A 241 -5.79 -3.93 16.85
N GLY A 242 -6.30 -3.02 17.69
CA GLY A 242 -6.05 -3.06 19.13
C GLY A 242 -6.99 -4.03 19.85
N ILE A 243 -6.57 -4.54 21.00
CA ILE A 243 -7.36 -5.49 21.79
C ILE A 243 -8.76 -4.99 22.16
N ASN A 244 -8.94 -3.69 22.38
CA ASN A 244 -10.27 -3.16 22.71
C ASN A 244 -11.28 -3.32 21.56
N THR A 245 -10.82 -3.29 20.30
CA THR A 245 -11.67 -3.60 19.13
C THR A 245 -12.11 -5.07 19.15
N VAL A 246 -11.21 -5.99 19.54
CA VAL A 246 -11.57 -7.41 19.65
C VAL A 246 -12.58 -7.64 20.77
N LEU A 247 -12.38 -6.99 21.91
CA LEU A 247 -13.30 -7.12 23.07
C LEU A 247 -14.69 -6.52 22.80
N ALA A 248 -14.76 -5.46 21.98
CA ALA A 248 -16.02 -4.78 21.67
C ALA A 248 -16.82 -5.48 20.55
N ASP A 249 -16.13 -5.91 19.48
CA ASP A 249 -16.80 -6.30 18.23
C ASP A 249 -16.67 -7.79 17.87
N ASP A 250 -15.76 -8.53 18.52
CA ASP A 250 -15.33 -9.89 18.19
C ASP A 250 -15.20 -10.11 16.67
N PRO A 251 -14.34 -9.33 15.99
CA PRO A 251 -14.27 -9.32 14.54
C PRO A 251 -13.53 -10.54 13.99
N SER A 252 -13.95 -11.06 12.83
CA SER A 252 -13.20 -12.11 12.12
C SER A 252 -11.96 -11.61 11.37
N LEU A 253 -11.93 -10.34 10.99
CA LEU A 253 -10.87 -9.69 10.17
C LEU A 253 -10.52 -10.45 8.89
N SER A 254 -11.44 -11.23 8.36
CA SER A 254 -11.29 -12.00 7.13
C SER A 254 -11.61 -11.17 5.89
N CYS A 255 -11.12 -11.61 4.73
CA CYS A 255 -11.54 -11.15 3.42
C CYS A 255 -12.78 -11.94 2.97
N ARG A 256 -13.82 -11.24 2.47
CA ARG A 256 -15.11 -11.85 2.08
C ARG A 256 -15.51 -11.53 0.64
N ILE A 257 -14.54 -11.26 -0.23
CA ILE A 257 -14.80 -11.18 -1.67
C ILE A 257 -14.52 -12.54 -2.32
N PRO A 258 -15.25 -12.90 -3.39
CA PRO A 258 -14.99 -14.14 -4.13
C PRO A 258 -13.54 -14.22 -4.60
N GLY A 259 -12.86 -15.33 -4.36
CA GLY A 259 -11.47 -15.54 -4.73
C GLY A 259 -10.43 -14.72 -3.93
N GLY A 260 -10.87 -13.96 -2.94
CA GLY A 260 -9.98 -13.13 -2.12
C GLY A 260 -9.18 -13.94 -1.10
N ARG A 261 -7.97 -13.46 -0.80
CA ARG A 261 -7.07 -14.02 0.21
C ARG A 261 -7.32 -13.38 1.58
N ASN A 262 -7.33 -14.18 2.64
CA ASN A 262 -7.35 -13.66 3.99
C ASN A 262 -6.00 -13.02 4.37
N PRO A 263 -5.99 -11.78 4.92
CA PRO A 263 -4.78 -11.18 5.44
C PRO A 263 -4.32 -11.88 6.74
N ILE A 264 -3.03 -11.77 7.06
CA ILE A 264 -2.51 -12.11 8.39
C ILE A 264 -3.17 -11.17 9.40
N ARG A 265 -3.72 -11.72 10.49
CA ARG A 265 -4.40 -10.92 11.52
C ARG A 265 -3.42 -10.59 12.62
N ILE A 266 -3.36 -9.31 13.01
CA ILE A 266 -2.46 -8.81 14.05
C ILE A 266 -3.29 -8.11 15.12
N VAL A 267 -3.12 -8.53 16.38
CA VAL A 267 -3.75 -7.91 17.54
C VAL A 267 -2.70 -7.31 18.45
N CYS A 268 -2.76 -5.99 18.67
CA CYS A 268 -1.95 -5.34 19.71
C CYS A 268 -2.63 -5.51 21.08
N ASP A 269 -2.10 -6.43 21.90
CA ASP A 269 -2.65 -6.81 23.19
C ASP A 269 -1.55 -6.94 24.24
N SER A 270 -1.18 -5.85 24.86
CA SER A 270 -0.01 -5.75 25.75
C SER A 270 0.04 -6.82 26.85
N SER A 271 -1.09 -7.28 27.36
CA SER A 271 -1.20 -8.19 28.50
C SER A 271 -1.96 -9.49 28.21
N LEU A 272 -2.19 -9.83 26.94
CA LEU A 272 -2.90 -11.04 26.47
C LEU A 272 -4.33 -11.15 27.04
N ARG A 273 -5.09 -10.04 26.98
CA ARG A 273 -6.50 -9.98 27.41
C ARG A 273 -7.46 -10.64 26.44
N ILE A 274 -7.02 -10.97 25.21
CA ILE A 274 -7.85 -11.58 24.19
C ILE A 274 -8.54 -12.84 24.73
N PRO A 275 -9.88 -12.97 24.59
CA PRO A 275 -10.58 -14.16 25.03
C PRO A 275 -10.21 -15.39 24.19
N LEU A 276 -10.03 -16.55 24.84
CA LEU A 276 -9.72 -17.80 24.14
C LEU A 276 -10.86 -18.26 23.21
N HIS A 277 -12.08 -17.78 23.45
CA HIS A 277 -13.26 -18.06 22.63
C HIS A 277 -13.54 -17.02 21.56
N SER A 278 -12.69 -15.99 21.42
CA SER A 278 -12.86 -14.98 20.36
C SER A 278 -12.72 -15.60 18.96
N ALA A 279 -13.45 -15.06 17.99
CA ALA A 279 -13.45 -15.53 16.61
C ALA A 279 -12.03 -15.59 16.01
N LEU A 280 -11.16 -14.65 16.38
CA LEU A 280 -9.76 -14.62 15.93
C LEU A 280 -8.95 -15.81 16.45
N VAL A 281 -9.13 -16.17 17.73
CA VAL A 281 -8.41 -17.28 18.35
C VAL A 281 -8.95 -18.62 17.87
N GLN A 282 -10.27 -18.75 17.76
CA GLN A 282 -10.91 -20.00 17.32
C GLN A 282 -10.55 -20.38 15.86
N SER A 283 -10.23 -19.41 15.03
CA SER A 283 -9.84 -19.64 13.63
C SER A 283 -8.35 -19.40 13.37
N ALA A 284 -7.49 -19.42 14.40
CA ALA A 284 -6.07 -19.15 14.26
C ALA A 284 -5.30 -20.25 13.52
N SER A 285 -5.81 -21.50 13.55
CA SER A 285 -5.31 -22.62 12.75
C SER A 285 -5.48 -22.41 11.24
N ASP A 286 -6.56 -21.74 10.83
CA ASP A 286 -6.93 -21.57 9.42
C ASP A 286 -6.39 -20.25 8.85
N ILE A 287 -6.38 -19.20 9.67
CA ILE A 287 -5.91 -17.88 9.27
C ILE A 287 -4.84 -17.42 10.25
N ARG A 288 -3.60 -17.28 9.75
CA ARG A 288 -2.46 -16.85 10.55
C ARG A 288 -2.80 -15.63 11.41
N THR A 289 -2.61 -15.78 12.74
CA THR A 289 -2.95 -14.77 13.73
C THR A 289 -1.77 -14.49 14.65
N ILE A 290 -1.31 -13.25 14.65
CA ILE A 290 -0.21 -12.76 15.48
C ILE A 290 -0.79 -11.91 16.61
N ILE A 291 -0.40 -12.19 17.85
CA ILE A 291 -0.74 -11.38 19.01
C ILE A 291 0.54 -10.72 19.51
N ALA A 292 0.62 -9.40 19.33
CA ALA A 292 1.74 -8.60 19.84
C ALA A 292 1.50 -8.23 21.31
N CYS A 293 2.43 -8.58 22.19
CA CYS A 293 2.32 -8.33 23.63
C CYS A 293 3.62 -7.81 24.23
N CYS A 294 3.57 -7.40 25.51
CA CYS A 294 4.74 -7.02 26.29
C CYS A 294 5.31 -8.23 27.05
N LYS A 295 6.49 -8.09 27.66
CA LYS A 295 7.11 -9.14 28.48
C LYS A 295 6.26 -9.56 29.68
N ALA A 296 5.55 -8.60 30.29
CA ALA A 296 4.70 -8.85 31.45
C ALA A 296 3.35 -9.44 31.03
N HIS A 297 3.28 -10.75 30.83
CA HIS A 297 2.05 -11.48 30.52
C HIS A 297 2.05 -12.86 31.22
N SER A 298 0.87 -13.45 31.37
CA SER A 298 0.72 -14.80 31.94
C SER A 298 1.29 -15.85 30.99
N ALA A 299 2.18 -16.69 31.50
CA ALA A 299 2.77 -17.81 30.76
C ALA A 299 1.70 -18.85 30.37
N GLU A 300 0.73 -19.10 31.26
CA GLU A 300 -0.40 -20.02 31.03
C GLU A 300 -1.29 -19.50 29.88
N LYS A 301 -1.61 -18.20 29.89
CA LYS A 301 -2.40 -17.58 28.82
C LYS A 301 -1.69 -17.63 27.49
N ARG A 302 -0.38 -17.36 27.48
CA ARG A 302 0.47 -17.48 26.30
C ARG A 302 0.42 -18.89 25.75
N SER A 303 0.71 -19.90 26.58
CA SER A 303 0.68 -21.31 26.17
C SER A 303 -0.68 -21.71 25.60
N ALA A 304 -1.78 -21.29 26.25
CA ALA A 304 -3.14 -21.59 25.79
C ALA A 304 -3.46 -20.95 24.41
N LEU A 305 -2.91 -19.78 24.09
CA LEU A 305 -3.07 -19.13 22.79
C LEU A 305 -2.21 -19.80 21.71
N GLU A 306 -0.94 -20.14 22.03
CA GLU A 306 -0.03 -20.86 21.13
C GLU A 306 -0.59 -22.25 20.76
N GLN A 307 -1.19 -22.98 21.72
CA GLN A 307 -1.88 -24.26 21.47
C GLN A 307 -3.07 -24.15 20.51
N ARG A 308 -3.66 -22.94 20.37
CA ARG A 308 -4.75 -22.66 19.42
C ARG A 308 -4.25 -22.12 18.08
N GLY A 309 -2.92 -22.14 17.84
CA GLY A 309 -2.32 -21.71 16.59
C GLY A 309 -2.01 -20.20 16.51
N CYS A 310 -2.15 -19.46 17.60
CA CYS A 310 -1.75 -18.05 17.63
C CYS A 310 -0.22 -17.93 17.72
N GLU A 311 0.37 -17.04 16.92
CA GLU A 311 1.78 -16.65 17.03
C GLU A 311 1.90 -15.50 18.05
N ILE A 312 2.70 -15.69 19.13
CA ILE A 312 2.91 -14.64 20.13
C ILE A 312 4.19 -13.89 19.82
N LEU A 313 4.08 -12.58 19.61
CA LEU A 313 5.21 -11.69 19.32
C LEU A 313 5.42 -10.72 20.47
N VAL A 314 6.45 -10.95 21.25
CA VAL A 314 6.77 -10.08 22.40
C VAL A 314 7.55 -8.87 21.92
N CYS A 315 6.92 -7.67 21.96
CA CYS A 315 7.48 -6.40 21.53
C CYS A 315 7.39 -5.39 22.67
N GLY A 316 8.54 -4.93 23.15
CA GLY A 316 8.64 -3.95 24.23
C GLY A 316 8.81 -4.55 25.63
N LYS A 317 9.43 -3.74 26.49
CA LYS A 317 9.69 -4.05 27.92
C LYS A 317 8.70 -3.36 28.85
N ALA A 318 8.01 -2.32 28.35
CA ALA A 318 7.09 -1.47 29.10
C ALA A 318 5.66 -2.04 29.16
N ALA A 319 4.73 -1.24 29.68
CA ALA A 319 3.32 -1.63 29.83
C ALA A 319 2.53 -1.67 28.51
N GLN A 320 3.09 -1.14 27.42
CA GLN A 320 2.46 -1.10 26.10
C GLN A 320 3.37 -1.73 25.05
N VAL A 321 2.76 -2.31 24.01
CA VAL A 321 3.49 -2.83 22.84
C VAL A 321 4.30 -1.71 22.22
N ASP A 322 5.59 -1.95 22.03
CA ASP A 322 6.47 -1.07 21.26
C ASP A 322 6.16 -1.25 19.77
N LEU A 323 5.47 -0.27 19.18
CA LEU A 323 5.07 -0.33 17.79
C LEU A 323 6.27 -0.25 16.83
N ALA A 324 7.31 0.50 17.15
CA ALA A 324 8.50 0.59 16.29
C ALA A 324 9.21 -0.77 16.22
N GLU A 325 9.39 -1.44 17.36
CA GLU A 325 9.91 -2.82 17.41
C GLU A 325 8.98 -3.79 16.67
N LEU A 326 7.66 -3.68 16.87
CA LEU A 326 6.67 -4.54 16.20
C LEU A 326 6.79 -4.42 14.66
N PHE A 327 6.76 -3.19 14.12
CA PHE A 327 6.80 -2.98 12.67
C PHE A 327 8.12 -3.45 12.05
N ARG A 328 9.26 -3.23 12.73
CA ARG A 328 10.54 -3.78 12.30
C ARG A 328 10.51 -5.32 12.22
N ARG A 329 9.97 -6.00 13.24
CA ARG A 329 9.85 -7.46 13.27
C ARG A 329 8.84 -8.00 12.25
N LEU A 330 7.78 -7.25 11.93
CA LEU A 330 6.86 -7.60 10.85
C LEU A 330 7.58 -7.55 9.50
N GLY A 331 8.39 -6.52 9.25
CA GLY A 331 9.23 -6.43 8.06
C GLY A 331 10.21 -7.60 7.92
N GLU A 332 10.90 -7.98 9.01
CA GLU A 332 11.79 -9.16 9.05
C GLU A 332 11.05 -10.49 8.75
N LYS A 333 9.76 -10.55 9.07
CA LYS A 333 8.88 -11.68 8.72
C LYS A 333 8.29 -11.60 7.31
N GLN A 334 8.81 -10.68 6.48
CA GLN A 334 8.32 -10.44 5.11
C GLN A 334 6.84 -10.03 5.02
N ILE A 335 6.33 -9.38 6.04
CA ILE A 335 5.01 -8.74 6.02
C ILE A 335 5.21 -7.31 5.51
N ASP A 336 4.95 -7.10 4.22
CA ASP A 336 5.24 -5.86 3.48
C ASP A 336 4.23 -4.74 3.73
N SER A 337 3.05 -5.07 4.28
CA SER A 337 1.98 -4.10 4.46
C SER A 337 1.03 -4.42 5.61
N VAL A 338 0.54 -3.35 6.24
CA VAL A 338 -0.41 -3.41 7.35
C VAL A 338 -1.60 -2.51 7.06
N LEU A 339 -2.79 -3.10 7.05
CA LEU A 339 -4.06 -2.38 7.10
C LEU A 339 -4.44 -2.18 8.58
N LEU A 340 -4.29 -0.98 9.10
CA LEU A 340 -4.64 -0.63 10.48
C LEU A 340 -6.13 -0.24 10.54
N GLU A 341 -6.98 -1.09 11.10
CA GLU A 341 -8.44 -0.96 11.04
C GLU A 341 -9.12 -0.64 12.37
N GLY A 342 -8.41 -0.38 13.42
CA GLY A 342 -9.15 -0.11 14.65
C GLY A 342 -8.35 0.09 15.90
N GLY A 343 -9.05 0.74 16.84
CA GLY A 343 -8.50 1.23 18.09
C GLY A 343 -7.99 2.65 17.94
N ALA A 344 -8.81 3.63 18.35
CA ALA A 344 -8.47 5.06 18.26
C ALA A 344 -7.11 5.38 18.91
N THR A 345 -6.78 4.72 20.03
CA THR A 345 -5.49 4.84 20.72
C THR A 345 -4.34 4.26 19.89
N LEU A 346 -4.54 3.09 19.27
CA LEU A 346 -3.52 2.46 18.42
C LEU A 346 -3.28 3.31 17.16
N ALA A 347 -4.34 3.83 16.55
CA ALA A 347 -4.25 4.73 15.40
C ALA A 347 -3.45 6.00 15.74
N TRP A 348 -3.73 6.62 16.88
CA TRP A 348 -2.95 7.78 17.34
C TRP A 348 -1.48 7.42 17.59
N SER A 349 -1.21 6.30 18.28
CA SER A 349 0.17 5.88 18.55
C SER A 349 0.96 5.64 17.26
N ALA A 350 0.34 5.00 16.25
CA ALA A 350 0.98 4.77 14.97
C ALA A 350 1.25 6.09 14.21
N LEU A 351 0.29 7.04 14.23
CA LEU A 351 0.45 8.37 13.64
C LEU A 351 1.57 9.15 14.33
N SER A 352 1.57 9.20 15.67
CA SER A 352 2.55 9.96 16.45
C SER A 352 3.98 9.45 16.29
N LEU A 353 4.15 8.18 15.92
CA LEU A 353 5.45 7.56 15.63
C LEU A 353 5.84 7.68 14.14
N GLY A 354 5.03 8.34 13.31
CA GLY A 354 5.31 8.46 11.87
C GLY A 354 5.24 7.14 11.09
N LEU A 355 4.54 6.13 11.62
CA LEU A 355 4.46 4.80 11.01
C LEU A 355 3.40 4.71 9.90
N VAL A 356 2.43 5.63 9.88
CA VAL A 356 1.33 5.61 8.88
C VAL A 356 1.77 6.29 7.59
N ASN A 357 1.60 5.61 6.47
CA ASN A 357 1.95 6.12 5.14
C ASN A 357 0.75 6.70 4.40
N ARG A 358 -0.44 6.10 4.57
CA ARG A 358 -1.67 6.45 3.84
C ARG A 358 -2.89 6.38 4.75
N VAL A 359 -3.89 7.16 4.44
CA VAL A 359 -5.19 7.15 5.14
C VAL A 359 -6.32 6.88 4.16
N HIS A 360 -7.27 6.03 4.55
CA HIS A 360 -8.58 5.87 3.93
C HIS A 360 -9.65 6.22 4.95
N ALA A 361 -10.29 7.36 4.78
CA ALA A 361 -11.40 7.84 5.61
C ALA A 361 -12.73 7.60 4.87
N TYR A 362 -13.52 6.66 5.35
CA TYR A 362 -14.89 6.43 4.86
C TYR A 362 -15.85 7.28 5.67
N ILE A 363 -16.60 8.15 5.02
CA ILE A 363 -17.50 9.12 5.65
C ILE A 363 -18.93 8.83 5.21
N ALA A 364 -19.74 8.37 6.16
CA ALA A 364 -21.16 8.15 5.91
C ALA A 364 -21.95 9.47 6.05
N PRO A 365 -22.99 9.71 5.23
CA PRO A 365 -23.86 10.89 5.32
C PRO A 365 -24.85 10.73 6.50
N LYS A 366 -24.32 10.55 7.70
CA LYS A 366 -25.06 10.37 8.96
C LYS A 366 -24.49 11.29 10.02
N LEU A 367 -25.34 11.71 10.94
CA LEU A 367 -24.95 12.44 12.15
C LEU A 367 -25.29 11.58 13.36
N ILE A 368 -24.33 11.32 14.24
CA ILE A 368 -24.51 10.49 15.44
C ILE A 368 -24.58 11.37 16.69
N GLY A 369 -23.73 12.39 16.80
CA GLY A 369 -23.66 13.27 17.96
C GLY A 369 -23.10 12.56 19.22
N GLY A 370 -23.32 13.20 20.38
CA GLY A 370 -22.92 12.67 21.69
C GLY A 370 -21.47 12.93 22.07
N VAL A 371 -21.26 13.55 23.25
CA VAL A 371 -19.91 13.87 23.77
C VAL A 371 -19.09 12.59 24.02
N ALA A 372 -19.75 11.53 24.52
CA ALA A 372 -19.11 10.24 24.79
C ALA A 372 -18.96 9.33 23.57
N ALA A 373 -19.52 9.71 22.41
CA ALA A 373 -19.37 8.94 21.18
C ALA A 373 -17.93 9.03 20.66
N PRO A 374 -17.23 7.88 20.42
CA PRO A 374 -15.81 7.89 20.11
C PRO A 374 -15.52 8.42 18.70
N SER A 375 -14.34 9.03 18.54
CA SER A 375 -13.78 9.49 17.27
C SER A 375 -12.75 8.49 16.72
N PRO A 376 -12.37 8.56 15.42
CA PRO A 376 -11.38 7.68 14.82
C PRO A 376 -10.00 7.72 15.47
N LEU A 377 -9.61 8.89 15.99
CA LEU A 377 -8.31 9.12 16.62
C LEU A 377 -8.51 9.46 18.10
N GLY A 378 -7.79 8.76 18.96
CA GLY A 378 -7.71 9.00 20.39
C GLY A 378 -6.41 9.69 20.80
N GLY A 379 -5.88 9.33 21.97
CA GLY A 379 -4.63 9.87 22.50
C GLY A 379 -4.74 11.31 22.99
N CYS A 380 -3.58 12.00 23.07
CA CYS A 380 -3.54 13.39 23.58
C CYS A 380 -3.84 14.45 22.50
N GLY A 381 -3.91 14.07 21.22
CA GLY A 381 -4.07 15.00 20.12
C GLY A 381 -2.87 15.94 19.91
N VAL A 382 -2.97 16.81 18.93
CA VAL A 382 -2.01 17.91 18.69
C VAL A 382 -2.42 19.15 19.49
N LYS A 383 -1.44 20.00 19.83
CA LYS A 383 -1.73 21.23 20.61
C LYS A 383 -2.23 22.38 19.74
N ASN A 384 -1.70 22.48 18.51
CA ASN A 384 -2.06 23.55 17.60
C ASN A 384 -2.54 22.96 16.27
N PRO A 385 -3.44 23.63 15.54
CA PRO A 385 -3.84 23.19 14.20
C PRO A 385 -2.69 23.10 13.20
N SER A 386 -1.62 23.89 13.37
CA SER A 386 -0.40 23.85 12.59
C SER A 386 0.37 22.52 12.72
N ASP A 387 0.21 21.84 13.86
CA ASP A 387 0.89 20.59 14.18
C ASP A 387 0.11 19.36 13.65
N ALA A 388 -1.04 19.59 13.01
CA ALA A 388 -1.89 18.51 12.51
C ALA A 388 -1.22 17.72 11.36
N PHE A 389 -1.45 16.42 11.34
CA PHE A 389 -1.06 15.57 10.22
C PHE A 389 -1.83 15.96 8.97
N ARG A 390 -1.15 16.18 7.85
CA ARG A 390 -1.76 16.59 6.57
C ARG A 390 -1.80 15.44 5.59
N LEU A 391 -2.88 15.35 4.84
CA LEU A 391 -2.97 14.47 3.69
C LEU A 391 -2.51 15.22 2.44
N VAL A 392 -1.62 14.61 1.69
CA VAL A 392 -1.19 15.04 0.35
C VAL A 392 -1.68 14.05 -0.69
N LYS A 393 -1.75 14.48 -1.96
CA LYS A 393 -2.29 13.68 -3.07
C LYS A 393 -3.70 13.15 -2.76
N GLY A 394 -4.49 13.98 -2.08
CA GLY A 394 -5.84 13.62 -1.66
C GLY A 394 -6.75 13.33 -2.85
N LYS A 395 -7.49 12.22 -2.76
CA LYS A 395 -8.53 11.85 -3.72
C LYS A 395 -9.83 11.63 -2.97
N LEU A 396 -10.91 12.20 -3.49
CA LEU A 396 -12.26 12.00 -2.99
C LEU A 396 -13.04 11.18 -4.02
N SER A 397 -13.71 10.11 -3.56
CA SER A 397 -14.57 9.28 -4.38
C SER A 397 -15.84 8.91 -3.63
N THR A 398 -16.88 8.47 -4.37
CA THR A 398 -18.16 8.02 -3.81
C THR A 398 -18.23 6.50 -3.85
N LEU A 399 -18.76 5.90 -2.79
CA LEU A 399 -19.02 4.47 -2.66
C LEU A 399 -20.49 4.27 -2.24
N GLY A 400 -21.38 4.31 -3.21
CA GLY A 400 -22.81 4.42 -2.95
C GLY A 400 -23.16 5.80 -2.39
N SER A 401 -23.73 5.83 -1.17
CA SER A 401 -23.99 7.08 -0.45
C SER A 401 -22.81 7.61 0.35
N ASP A 402 -21.76 6.81 0.55
CA ASP A 402 -20.62 7.18 1.37
C ASP A 402 -19.54 7.87 0.55
N LEU A 403 -18.73 8.70 1.22
CA LEU A 403 -17.54 9.32 0.66
C LEU A 403 -16.30 8.57 1.13
N LEU A 404 -15.34 8.38 0.24
CA LEU A 404 -14.00 7.89 0.57
C LEU A 404 -13.00 9.01 0.28
N LEU A 405 -12.33 9.50 1.32
CA LEU A 405 -11.16 10.35 1.21
C LEU A 405 -9.90 9.51 1.40
N GLU A 406 -9.08 9.46 0.37
CA GLU A 406 -7.79 8.78 0.36
C GLU A 406 -6.67 9.81 0.27
N GLY A 407 -5.53 9.57 0.90
CA GLY A 407 -4.36 10.44 0.76
C GLY A 407 -3.13 9.85 1.45
N ASP A 408 -1.95 10.23 0.94
CA ASP A 408 -0.69 9.94 1.60
C ASP A 408 -0.49 10.93 2.75
N LEU A 409 0.10 10.48 3.87
CA LEU A 409 0.47 11.37 4.94
C LEU A 409 1.75 12.12 4.58
N GLU A 410 1.68 13.43 4.64
CA GLU A 410 2.89 14.25 4.74
C GLU A 410 3.53 13.93 6.09
N VAL A 411 4.70 13.27 6.04
CA VAL A 411 5.47 13.04 7.27
C VAL A 411 5.89 14.42 7.76
N PRO A 412 5.37 14.91 8.90
CA PRO A 412 5.91 16.12 9.48
C PRO A 412 7.41 15.88 9.66
N PHE A 413 8.23 16.84 9.32
CA PHE A 413 9.63 16.85 9.72
C PHE A 413 9.60 16.96 11.25
N LEU A 414 9.31 15.85 11.92
CA LEU A 414 9.62 15.70 13.33
C LEU A 414 11.13 15.74 13.35
N SER A 415 11.66 16.94 13.61
CA SER A 415 13.04 17.10 14.03
C SER A 415 13.22 16.00 15.09
N CYS A 416 14.02 15.00 14.74
CA CYS A 416 14.39 13.91 15.62
C CYS A 416 15.08 14.58 16.83
N GLY A 417 14.25 15.08 17.75
CA GLY A 417 14.60 15.80 18.93
C GLY A 417 15.09 14.80 19.93
N GLN A 418 16.41 14.74 20.05
CA GLN A 418 17.14 14.36 21.24
C GLN A 418 16.90 12.94 21.73
N ASP A 419 17.75 12.06 21.24
CA ASP A 419 18.20 10.90 22.00
C ASP A 419 18.64 11.37 23.40
N PRO A 420 18.03 10.92 24.52
CA PRO A 420 18.37 11.37 25.86
C PRO A 420 19.76 10.94 26.34
N THR A 421 20.56 10.27 25.49
CA THR A 421 21.85 9.64 25.90
C THR A 421 23.09 10.29 25.31
N THR A 422 23.00 11.36 24.52
CA THR A 422 24.17 12.09 24.03
C THR A 422 24.31 13.49 24.60
N SER A 423 24.37 13.59 25.94
CA SER A 423 25.04 14.72 26.58
C SER A 423 26.55 14.45 26.58
N ARG A 424 27.23 14.68 25.51
CA ARG A 424 28.69 14.84 25.48
C ARG A 424 29.06 16.29 25.10
N SER A 425 29.39 17.02 26.15
CA SER A 425 30.35 18.14 26.23
C SER A 425 30.86 18.69 24.88
N ARG A 426 30.30 19.82 24.44
CA ARG A 426 31.07 20.78 23.67
C ARG A 426 31.87 21.62 24.63
N THR A 427 33.15 21.33 24.74
CA THR A 427 34.16 22.20 25.32
C THR A 427 34.24 23.47 24.49
N GLU A 428 33.91 24.57 25.11
CA GLU A 428 34.19 25.91 24.63
C GLU A 428 35.70 26.08 24.50
N SER A 429 36.13 26.48 23.33
CA SER A 429 37.47 27.02 23.12
C SER A 429 37.37 28.55 23.06
N PRO A 430 38.08 29.26 23.92
CA PRO A 430 38.03 30.71 23.96
C PRO A 430 38.92 31.29 22.87
N ASN A 431 38.37 32.04 21.94
CA ASN A 431 39.20 32.81 21.03
C ASN A 431 39.00 34.32 21.26
N LYS A 432 40.17 34.92 21.50
CA LYS A 432 40.47 36.28 21.93
C LYS A 432 39.88 37.32 20.99
N ARG A 433 39.37 38.39 21.62
CA ARG A 433 39.23 39.73 21.01
C ARG A 433 40.61 40.36 20.72
N PRO A 434 40.68 41.30 19.83
CA PRO A 434 41.29 42.58 20.15
C PRO A 434 40.32 43.76 20.03
N ALA A 435 40.54 44.71 20.90
CA ALA A 435 39.90 45.99 21.03
C ALA A 435 40.34 46.95 19.90
N ASN A 436 39.48 47.86 19.44
CA ASN A 436 39.65 49.29 19.70
C ASN A 436 38.76 50.22 18.84
N HIS A 437 38.37 51.29 19.53
CA HIS A 437 38.15 52.68 19.14
C HIS A 437 36.84 53.13 18.46
N SER A 438 36.03 53.70 19.34
CA SER A 438 35.66 55.15 19.41
C SER A 438 35.02 55.83 18.21
N ARG A 439 33.84 56.34 18.36
CA ARG A 439 33.39 57.75 18.42
C ARG A 439 31.95 57.92 17.95
N LYS A 440 31.18 58.44 18.93
CA LYS A 440 30.37 59.68 18.89
C LYS A 440 29.25 59.81 17.85
N GLU A 441 28.06 59.86 18.38
CA GLU A 441 27.13 61.03 18.55
C GLU A 441 26.40 61.56 17.29
N VAL A 442 25.10 61.78 17.55
CA VAL A 442 24.20 62.90 17.13
C VAL A 442 23.41 62.64 15.83
N VAL A 443 22.17 62.52 15.86
CA VAL A 443 20.89 63.25 16.06
C VAL A 443 19.75 62.27 16.05
#